data_392420bb6a7b6e489928261fd6945b35
#
_entry.id   392420bb6a7b6e489928261fd6945b35
#
_cell.length_a   1.000
_cell.length_b   1.000
_cell.length_c   1.000
_cell.angle_alpha   90.00
_cell.angle_beta   90.00
_cell.angle_gamma   90.00
#
_symmetry.space_group_name_H-M   'P 1'
#
loop_
_entity.id
_entity.type
_entity.pdbx_description
1 polymer ?
#
loop_
_entity_poly.entity_id
_entity_poly.type
_entity_poly.pdbx_seq_one_letter_code
_entity_poly.pdbx_strand_id
1 'polypeptide(L)'
;GPYALETATLPKMNSIYQLPTQGTPFRAEVYFVNLTTQLGIKWGTPSKVGMFDPVTGIHVELGASGAFNLRVSDARRLLIRVVGTAAGLKQEEVFNQNGLGYFRTLIMTQVKANLAKIIKSNHISVLELDEHLDTISRGLRDAINAELASYGLEVPEFYVSNIVTPDDDPNFRRMKQQHADLYLKTRDEEIRKAEAEAAFERKAVEAQTEARLKTITAQGDA
;
A
#
# COMPACT_ATOMS: atom_id res chain seq x y z
N GLY A 1 33.85 -7.72 -10.21
CA GLY A 1 34.95 -6.88 -9.78
C GLY A 1 34.98 -5.58 -10.60
N PRO A 2 35.58 -4.49 -10.10
CA PRO A 2 35.66 -3.24 -10.83
C PRO A 2 36.56 -3.43 -12.03
N TYR A 3 36.05 -3.10 -13.22
CA TYR A 3 36.85 -3.02 -14.43
C TYR A 3 37.42 -1.60 -14.52
N ALA A 4 38.73 -1.46 -14.43
CA ALA A 4 39.40 -0.23 -14.79
C ALA A 4 39.50 -0.16 -16.32
N LEU A 5 38.84 0.79 -16.95
CA LEU A 5 39.04 1.13 -18.36
C LEU A 5 40.23 2.03 -18.43
N GLU A 6 41.40 1.46 -18.72
CA GLU A 6 42.60 2.25 -19.07
C GLU A 6 42.50 2.70 -20.52
N THR A 7 42.70 3.99 -20.76
CA THR A 7 42.73 4.59 -22.10
C THR A 7 43.85 4.00 -22.99
N ALA A 8 44.77 3.26 -22.40
CA ALA A 8 45.84 2.52 -23.08
C ALA A 8 45.35 1.34 -23.95
N THR A 9 44.13 0.85 -23.76
CA THR A 9 43.60 -0.30 -24.51
C THR A 9 43.08 0.04 -25.93
N LEU A 10 43.11 1.30 -26.33
CA LEU A 10 42.75 1.74 -27.70
C LEU A 10 43.89 2.54 -28.38
N PRO A 11 45.07 1.93 -28.59
CA PRO A 11 46.25 2.68 -29.09
C PRO A 11 46.08 3.22 -30.52
N LYS A 12 45.16 2.64 -31.32
CA LYS A 12 44.92 3.15 -32.69
C LYS A 12 43.97 4.35 -32.73
N MET A 13 43.13 4.57 -31.75
CA MET A 13 42.29 5.78 -31.67
C MET A 13 43.06 6.97 -31.08
N ASN A 14 44.01 6.76 -30.18
CA ASN A 14 44.85 7.82 -29.65
C ASN A 14 45.71 8.51 -30.72
N SER A 15 46.16 7.81 -31.79
CA SER A 15 46.98 8.40 -32.86
C SER A 15 46.18 9.25 -33.84
N ILE A 16 44.88 9.05 -33.95
CA ILE A 16 44.02 9.81 -34.90
C ILE A 16 43.56 11.13 -34.27
N TYR A 17 43.44 11.18 -32.95
CA TYR A 17 42.89 12.35 -32.24
C TYR A 17 43.96 13.23 -31.55
N GLN A 18 45.24 12.94 -31.69
CA GLN A 18 46.36 13.80 -31.26
C GLN A 18 46.69 14.92 -32.23
N LEU A 19 45.74 15.38 -33.02
CA LEU A 19 45.88 16.61 -33.83
C LEU A 19 45.65 17.85 -32.93
N PRO A 20 46.28 18.96 -33.14
CA PRO A 20 47.07 19.86 -32.31
C PRO A 20 46.36 20.65 -31.19
N THR A 21 45.33 20.14 -30.62
CA THR A 21 44.73 20.70 -29.42
C THR A 21 45.27 19.91 -28.22
N GLN A 22 46.04 20.54 -27.37
CA GLN A 22 46.61 20.03 -26.14
C GLN A 22 45.53 19.51 -25.15
N GLY A 23 44.89 18.40 -25.45
CA GLY A 23 43.90 17.77 -24.62
C GLY A 23 43.23 16.58 -25.33
N THR A 24 43.06 15.47 -24.66
CA THR A 24 42.32 14.33 -25.18
C THR A 24 40.89 14.77 -25.55
N PRO A 25 40.49 14.71 -26.84
CA PRO A 25 39.18 15.21 -27.30
C PRO A 25 38.02 14.31 -26.89
N PHE A 26 38.31 13.20 -26.24
CA PHE A 26 37.32 12.23 -25.83
C PHE A 26 37.12 12.30 -24.32
N ARG A 27 36.00 12.89 -23.91
CA ARG A 27 35.54 12.82 -22.52
C ARG A 27 34.53 11.69 -22.40
N ALA A 28 34.87 10.66 -21.64
CA ALA A 28 33.96 9.60 -21.26
C ALA A 28 33.61 9.76 -19.75
N GLU A 29 32.35 9.76 -19.45
CA GLU A 29 31.86 9.72 -18.07
C GLU A 29 31.34 8.31 -17.78
N VAL A 30 31.77 7.72 -16.67
CA VAL A 30 31.38 6.39 -16.26
C VAL A 30 30.51 6.49 -15.01
N TYR A 31 29.31 5.97 -15.10
CA TYR A 31 28.36 5.97 -14.00
C TYR A 31 28.15 4.55 -13.48
N PHE A 32 28.24 4.40 -12.16
CA PHE A 32 27.91 3.15 -11.46
C PHE A 32 26.52 3.28 -10.85
N VAL A 33 25.61 2.38 -11.23
CA VAL A 33 24.26 2.35 -10.69
C VAL A 33 24.12 1.12 -9.80
N ASN A 34 23.72 1.34 -8.53
CA ASN A 34 23.40 0.24 -7.63
C ASN A 34 22.01 -0.33 -7.98
N LEU A 35 21.99 -1.58 -8.42
CA LEU A 35 20.75 -2.31 -8.76
C LEU A 35 20.16 -3.08 -7.56
N THR A 36 20.84 -3.05 -6.42
CA THR A 36 20.37 -3.73 -5.20
C THR A 36 19.11 -3.05 -4.68
N THR A 37 18.12 -3.85 -4.29
CA THR A 37 16.89 -3.34 -3.67
C THR A 37 17.21 -2.68 -2.33
N GLN A 38 16.82 -1.44 -2.17
CA GLN A 38 16.87 -0.72 -0.91
C GLN A 38 15.64 -1.10 -0.08
N LEU A 39 15.88 -1.67 1.10
CA LEU A 39 14.81 -2.22 1.95
C LEU A 39 14.40 -1.25 3.06
N GLY A 40 13.12 -1.29 3.41
CA GLY A 40 12.60 -0.69 4.64
C GLY A 40 12.67 0.83 4.69
N ILE A 41 12.52 1.53 3.57
CA ILE A 41 12.47 2.99 3.54
C ILE A 41 11.18 3.45 4.20
N LYS A 42 11.29 4.10 5.36
CA LYS A 42 10.12 4.57 6.13
C LYS A 42 9.48 5.78 5.47
N TRP A 43 8.15 5.82 5.50
CA TRP A 43 7.36 6.93 5.01
C TRP A 43 6.22 7.28 5.95
N GLY A 44 5.71 8.49 5.84
CA GLY A 44 4.51 8.96 6.52
C GLY A 44 3.97 10.18 5.82
N THR A 45 2.65 10.35 5.85
CA THR A 45 2.01 11.52 5.25
C THR A 45 2.38 12.78 6.03
N PRO A 46 2.93 13.82 5.37
CA PRO A 46 3.35 15.06 6.05
C PRO A 46 2.15 15.88 6.59
N SER A 47 0.97 15.63 6.06
CA SER A 47 -0.29 16.22 6.52
C SER A 47 -1.40 15.20 6.33
N LYS A 48 -2.44 15.32 7.13
CA LYS A 48 -3.64 14.48 7.02
C LYS A 48 -4.31 14.64 5.65
N VAL A 49 -4.96 13.57 5.19
CA VAL A 49 -5.75 13.52 3.96
C VAL A 49 -7.22 13.55 4.33
N GLY A 50 -7.92 14.61 3.93
CA GLY A 50 -9.36 14.74 4.14
C GLY A 50 -10.14 13.89 3.14
N MET A 51 -11.14 13.17 3.61
CA MET A 51 -12.06 12.40 2.77
C MET A 51 -13.43 12.24 3.42
N PHE A 52 -14.43 11.90 2.62
CA PHE A 52 -15.70 11.43 3.13
C PHE A 52 -15.69 9.90 3.19
N ASP A 53 -16.04 9.34 4.33
CA ASP A 53 -16.20 7.90 4.49
C ASP A 53 -17.31 7.40 3.55
N PRO A 54 -17.04 6.37 2.70
CA PRO A 54 -18.01 5.92 1.71
C PRO A 54 -19.24 5.24 2.31
N VAL A 55 -19.16 4.77 3.55
CA VAL A 55 -20.25 4.05 4.23
C VAL A 55 -21.12 5.01 5.06
N THR A 56 -20.50 5.89 5.85
CA THR A 56 -21.23 6.79 6.76
C THR A 56 -21.45 8.18 6.21
N GLY A 57 -20.72 8.59 5.16
CA GLY A 57 -20.76 9.92 4.58
C GLY A 57 -20.12 11.02 5.44
N ILE A 58 -19.50 10.67 6.57
CA ILE A 58 -18.86 11.63 7.47
C ILE A 58 -17.49 12.04 6.92
N HIS A 59 -17.16 13.33 7.03
CA HIS A 59 -15.84 13.83 6.69
C HIS A 59 -14.83 13.46 7.77
N VAL A 60 -13.71 12.86 7.36
CA VAL A 60 -12.62 12.45 8.24
C VAL A 60 -11.27 12.87 7.67
N GLU A 61 -10.30 13.06 8.55
CA GLU A 61 -8.91 13.36 8.20
C GLU A 61 -8.01 12.19 8.62
N LEU A 62 -7.38 11.54 7.64
CA LEU A 62 -6.55 10.36 7.86
C LEU A 62 -5.07 10.69 7.70
N GLY A 63 -4.24 10.20 8.61
CA GLY A 63 -2.80 10.07 8.42
C GLY A 63 -2.45 8.64 8.07
N ALA A 64 -1.37 8.43 7.31
CA ALA A 64 -0.88 7.09 7.02
C ALA A 64 0.64 7.02 7.11
N SER A 65 1.16 5.87 7.52
CA SER A 65 2.60 5.62 7.61
C SER A 65 2.92 4.16 7.35
N GLY A 66 4.19 3.91 7.01
CA GLY A 66 4.65 2.57 6.71
C GLY A 66 6.07 2.51 6.19
N ALA A 67 6.35 1.52 5.36
CA ALA A 67 7.64 1.33 4.72
C ALA A 67 7.46 0.86 3.27
N PHE A 68 8.47 1.07 2.45
CA PHE A 68 8.53 0.53 1.10
C PHE A 68 9.94 0.10 0.74
N ASN A 69 10.05 -0.76 -0.25
CA ASN A 69 11.29 -1.14 -0.87
C ASN A 69 11.41 -0.48 -2.23
N LEU A 70 12.64 -0.11 -2.62
CA LEU A 70 12.89 0.58 -3.88
C LEU A 70 14.05 -0.08 -4.61
N ARG A 71 13.92 -0.21 -5.94
CA ARG A 71 15.01 -0.66 -6.80
C ARG A 71 15.07 0.12 -8.11
N VAL A 72 16.22 0.08 -8.74
CA VAL A 72 16.40 0.55 -10.11
C VAL A 72 15.97 -0.57 -11.05
N SER A 73 14.91 -0.34 -11.83
CA SER A 73 14.42 -1.29 -12.86
C SER A 73 15.07 -1.06 -14.22
N ASP A 74 15.42 0.20 -14.54
CA ASP A 74 16.09 0.57 -15.77
C ASP A 74 17.15 1.67 -15.50
N ALA A 75 18.41 1.25 -15.37
CA ALA A 75 19.54 2.13 -15.08
C ALA A 75 19.76 3.20 -16.18
N ARG A 76 19.53 2.85 -17.44
CA ARG A 76 19.71 3.78 -18.56
C ARG A 76 18.67 4.90 -18.50
N ARG A 77 17.43 4.56 -18.24
CA ARG A 77 16.33 5.52 -18.10
C ARG A 77 16.55 6.44 -16.91
N LEU A 78 16.99 5.89 -15.78
CA LEU A 78 17.35 6.67 -14.60
C LEU A 78 18.44 7.69 -14.91
N LEU A 79 19.55 7.26 -15.55
CA LEU A 79 20.64 8.15 -15.91
C LEU A 79 20.19 9.28 -16.85
N ILE A 80 19.45 8.97 -17.90
CA ILE A 80 18.99 9.97 -18.88
C ILE A 80 18.09 11.02 -18.19
N ARG A 81 17.23 10.60 -17.27
CA ARG A 81 16.27 11.51 -16.62
C ARG A 81 16.86 12.31 -15.46
N VAL A 82 17.85 11.75 -14.79
CA VAL A 82 18.35 12.29 -13.52
C VAL A 82 19.70 12.96 -13.66
N VAL A 83 20.64 12.38 -14.40
CA VAL A 83 21.99 12.93 -14.56
C VAL A 83 22.01 14.19 -15.42
N GLY A 84 21.07 14.33 -16.34
CA GLY A 84 20.95 15.56 -17.16
C GLY A 84 20.46 16.79 -16.40
N THR A 85 19.95 16.63 -15.18
CA THR A 85 19.36 17.72 -14.39
C THR A 85 20.18 18.16 -13.18
N ALA A 86 21.15 17.36 -12.73
CA ALA A 86 22.01 17.69 -11.59
C ALA A 86 23.41 17.11 -11.78
N ALA A 87 24.43 17.86 -11.38
CA ALA A 87 25.84 17.46 -11.45
C ALA A 87 26.19 16.38 -10.40
N GLY A 88 25.53 15.23 -10.49
CA GLY A 88 25.71 14.06 -9.60
C GLY A 88 24.65 14.02 -8.50
N LEU A 89 23.74 13.07 -8.61
CA LEU A 89 22.79 12.75 -7.54
C LEU A 89 23.44 11.72 -6.61
N LYS A 90 23.73 12.14 -5.41
CA LYS A 90 24.04 11.22 -4.32
C LYS A 90 22.76 10.50 -3.92
N GLN A 91 22.86 9.22 -3.56
CA GLN A 91 21.74 8.43 -3.05
C GLN A 91 21.00 9.14 -1.90
N GLU A 92 21.74 9.86 -1.07
CA GLU A 92 21.20 10.65 0.04
C GLU A 92 20.32 11.82 -0.43
N GLU A 93 20.62 12.45 -1.55
CA GLU A 93 19.84 13.58 -2.10
C GLU A 93 18.55 13.10 -2.76
N VAL A 94 18.58 11.91 -3.36
CA VAL A 94 17.41 11.29 -4.01
C VAL A 94 16.40 10.81 -2.96
N PHE A 95 16.88 10.30 -1.81
CA PHE A 95 16.07 9.68 -0.77
C PHE A 95 16.27 10.31 0.61
N ASN A 96 16.73 11.55 0.69
CA ASN A 96 17.01 12.21 1.94
C ASN A 96 15.84 12.09 2.94
N GLN A 97 16.15 11.52 4.10
CA GLN A 97 15.18 11.31 5.19
C GLN A 97 14.58 12.63 5.71
N ASN A 98 15.22 13.75 5.44
CA ASN A 98 14.77 15.10 5.84
C ASN A 98 13.70 15.72 4.91
N GLY A 99 13.10 14.95 4.02
CA GLY A 99 11.91 15.37 3.28
C GLY A 99 12.14 16.19 2.01
N LEU A 100 13.39 16.42 1.60
CA LEU A 100 13.77 17.24 0.44
C LEU A 100 14.09 16.44 -0.82
N GLY A 101 14.09 15.10 -0.77
CA GLY A 101 14.35 14.25 -1.94
C GLY A 101 13.22 14.32 -2.96
N TYR A 102 13.55 14.54 -4.22
CA TYR A 102 12.58 14.62 -5.32
C TYR A 102 11.66 13.40 -5.38
N PHE A 103 12.21 12.19 -5.34
CA PHE A 103 11.43 10.96 -5.43
C PHE A 103 10.59 10.70 -4.17
N ARG A 104 11.06 11.10 -2.99
CA ARG A 104 10.25 11.05 -1.78
C ARG A 104 9.03 11.95 -1.90
N THR A 105 9.21 13.18 -2.38
CA THR A 105 8.11 14.13 -2.59
C THR A 105 7.11 13.58 -3.62
N LEU A 106 7.60 13.00 -4.71
CA LEU A 106 6.77 12.39 -5.75
C LEU A 106 5.94 11.22 -5.17
N ILE A 107 6.58 10.30 -4.45
CA ILE A 107 5.90 9.16 -3.81
C ILE A 107 4.85 9.66 -2.82
N MET A 108 5.17 10.61 -1.96
CA MET A 108 4.21 11.15 -0.98
C MET A 108 3.05 11.89 -1.64
N THR A 109 3.27 12.54 -2.76
CA THR A 109 2.21 13.16 -3.56
C THR A 109 1.26 12.09 -4.11
N GLN A 110 1.80 10.98 -4.64
CA GLN A 110 0.98 9.86 -5.13
C GLN A 110 0.21 9.17 -3.99
N VAL A 111 0.83 8.99 -2.84
CA VAL A 111 0.13 8.47 -1.64
C VAL A 111 -1.05 9.35 -1.28
N LYS A 112 -0.83 10.65 -1.13
CA LYS A 112 -1.91 11.60 -0.76
C LYS A 112 -3.03 11.67 -1.80
N ALA A 113 -2.68 11.67 -3.08
CA ALA A 113 -3.65 11.76 -4.17
C ALA A 113 -4.51 10.49 -4.32
N ASN A 114 -3.97 9.32 -3.99
CA ASN A 114 -4.62 8.04 -4.26
C ASN A 114 -5.19 7.35 -3.02
N LEU A 115 -4.73 7.66 -1.80
CA LEU A 115 -5.22 7.03 -0.57
C LEU A 115 -6.76 7.11 -0.46
N ALA A 116 -7.31 8.32 -0.52
CA ALA A 116 -8.75 8.52 -0.45
C ALA A 116 -9.52 7.89 -1.61
N LYS A 117 -8.93 7.86 -2.82
CA LYS A 117 -9.54 7.24 -3.99
C LYS A 117 -9.64 5.72 -3.82
N ILE A 118 -8.57 5.08 -3.34
CA ILE A 118 -8.52 3.63 -3.13
C ILE A 118 -9.54 3.21 -2.07
N ILE A 119 -9.62 3.93 -0.94
CA ILE A 119 -10.60 3.68 0.11
C ILE A 119 -12.02 3.79 -0.45
N LYS A 120 -12.32 4.85 -1.19
CA LYS A 120 -13.64 5.06 -1.80
C LYS A 120 -14.00 4.03 -2.87
N SER A 121 -13.07 3.71 -3.79
CA SER A 121 -13.34 2.77 -4.88
C SER A 121 -13.56 1.33 -4.39
N ASN A 122 -12.98 0.96 -3.26
CA ASN A 122 -13.19 -0.34 -2.64
C ASN A 122 -14.29 -0.35 -1.58
N HIS A 123 -15.03 0.78 -1.40
CA HIS A 123 -16.08 0.94 -0.38
C HIS A 123 -15.64 0.57 1.04
N ILE A 124 -14.38 0.83 1.38
CA ILE A 124 -13.82 0.51 2.69
C ILE A 124 -14.28 1.56 3.70
N SER A 125 -14.92 1.12 4.79
CA SER A 125 -15.24 2.00 5.92
C SER A 125 -13.99 2.45 6.65
N VAL A 126 -13.98 3.70 7.09
CA VAL A 126 -12.88 4.23 7.94
C VAL A 126 -12.75 3.47 9.25
N LEU A 127 -13.81 2.80 9.71
CA LEU A 127 -13.81 1.97 10.91
C LEU A 127 -13.14 0.59 10.71
N GLU A 128 -12.97 0.16 9.45
CA GLU A 128 -12.46 -1.17 9.08
C GLU A 128 -11.13 -1.07 8.32
N LEU A 129 -10.45 0.08 8.36
CA LEU A 129 -9.22 0.33 7.61
C LEU A 129 -8.12 -0.69 7.94
N ASP A 130 -8.00 -1.10 9.19
CA ASP A 130 -6.96 -2.03 9.64
C ASP A 130 -7.11 -3.42 9.01
N GLU A 131 -8.33 -3.83 8.66
CA GLU A 131 -8.59 -5.10 7.97
C GLU A 131 -8.22 -5.06 6.48
N HIS A 132 -8.12 -3.85 5.91
CA HIS A 132 -7.91 -3.63 4.48
C HIS A 132 -6.55 -3.02 4.13
N LEU A 133 -5.59 -2.99 5.07
CA LEU A 133 -4.26 -2.41 4.86
C LEU A 133 -3.53 -3.01 3.65
N ASP A 134 -3.70 -4.32 3.40
CA ASP A 134 -3.11 -5.00 2.25
C ASP A 134 -3.69 -4.52 0.90
N THR A 135 -5.00 -4.33 0.83
CA THR A 135 -5.67 -3.80 -0.37
C THR A 135 -5.23 -2.36 -0.66
N ILE A 136 -5.14 -1.54 0.39
CA ILE A 136 -4.68 -0.16 0.29
C ILE A 136 -3.20 -0.13 -0.14
N SER A 137 -2.36 -0.98 0.45
CA SER A 137 -0.94 -1.09 0.12
C SER A 137 -0.72 -1.43 -1.34
N ARG A 138 -1.45 -2.42 -1.88
CA ARG A 138 -1.38 -2.81 -3.30
C ARG A 138 -1.81 -1.68 -4.23
N GLY A 139 -2.93 -1.04 -3.94
CA GLY A 139 -3.41 0.06 -4.76
C GLY A 139 -2.45 1.26 -4.78
N LEU A 140 -1.84 1.60 -3.64
CA LEU A 140 -0.83 2.65 -3.58
C LEU A 140 0.45 2.27 -4.32
N ARG A 141 0.94 1.02 -4.16
CA ARG A 141 2.10 0.51 -4.90
C ARG A 141 1.92 0.67 -6.41
N ASP A 142 0.76 0.27 -6.92
CA ASP A 142 0.48 0.29 -8.36
C ASP A 142 0.40 1.73 -8.89
N ALA A 143 -0.21 2.64 -8.14
CA ALA A 143 -0.25 4.06 -8.48
C ALA A 143 1.14 4.73 -8.45
N ILE A 144 1.97 4.38 -7.48
CA ILE A 144 3.35 4.88 -7.36
C ILE A 144 4.21 4.35 -8.51
N ASN A 145 4.12 3.05 -8.83
CA ASN A 145 4.90 2.44 -9.90
C ASN A 145 4.55 2.99 -11.28
N ALA A 146 3.28 3.33 -11.53
CA ALA A 146 2.88 3.98 -12.77
C ALA A 146 3.66 5.28 -13.05
N GLU A 147 3.97 6.05 -12.00
CA GLU A 147 4.75 7.29 -12.09
C GLU A 147 6.26 7.02 -12.14
N LEU A 148 6.76 6.15 -11.26
CA LEU A 148 8.19 5.85 -11.13
C LEU A 148 8.77 5.13 -12.35
N ALA A 149 7.97 4.38 -13.11
CA ALA A 149 8.39 3.71 -14.33
C ALA A 149 9.00 4.67 -15.35
N SER A 150 8.55 5.93 -15.40
CA SER A 150 9.11 6.97 -16.27
C SER A 150 10.55 7.32 -15.95
N TYR A 151 11.00 7.06 -14.72
CA TYR A 151 12.36 7.31 -14.21
C TYR A 151 13.23 6.05 -14.15
N GLY A 152 12.70 4.89 -14.53
CA GLY A 152 13.41 3.61 -14.40
C GLY A 152 13.55 3.12 -12.97
N LEU A 153 12.65 3.54 -12.09
CA LEU A 153 12.55 3.12 -10.71
C LEU A 153 11.30 2.25 -10.50
N GLU A 154 11.36 1.38 -9.51
CA GLU A 154 10.25 0.50 -9.14
C GLU A 154 10.20 0.33 -7.62
N VAL A 155 9.00 0.34 -7.08
CA VAL A 155 8.67 -0.04 -5.72
C VAL A 155 8.09 -1.46 -5.77
N PRO A 156 8.90 -2.52 -5.57
CA PRO A 156 8.41 -3.90 -5.60
C PRO A 156 7.41 -4.17 -4.47
N GLU A 157 7.62 -3.54 -3.33
CA GLU A 157 6.79 -3.73 -2.14
C GLU A 157 6.52 -2.38 -1.47
N PHE A 158 5.26 -2.13 -1.17
CA PHE A 158 4.78 -0.95 -0.45
C PHE A 158 3.86 -1.39 0.66
N TYR A 159 4.18 -1.01 1.90
CA TYR A 159 3.42 -1.40 3.08
C TYR A 159 2.84 -0.16 3.77
N VAL A 160 1.53 -0.18 3.99
CA VAL A 160 0.85 0.70 4.93
C VAL A 160 0.80 -0.04 6.25
N SER A 161 1.54 0.44 7.25
CA SER A 161 1.64 -0.22 8.56
C SER A 161 0.63 0.34 9.56
N ASN A 162 0.23 1.60 9.37
CA ASN A 162 -0.71 2.26 10.27
C ASN A 162 -1.47 3.36 9.54
N ILE A 163 -2.76 3.46 9.83
CA ILE A 163 -3.61 4.59 9.42
C ILE A 163 -4.13 5.26 10.69
N VAL A 164 -3.76 6.52 10.84
CA VAL A 164 -4.17 7.34 12.00
C VAL A 164 -5.51 7.98 11.70
N THR A 165 -6.50 7.60 12.48
CA THR A 165 -7.85 8.17 12.47
C THR A 165 -7.96 9.36 13.45
N PRO A 166 -8.93 10.26 13.28
CA PRO A 166 -9.12 11.39 14.18
C PRO A 166 -9.87 11.00 15.47
N ASP A 167 -9.27 10.13 16.29
CA ASP A 167 -9.90 9.62 17.53
C ASP A 167 -10.22 10.71 18.55
N ASP A 168 -9.61 11.89 18.42
CA ASP A 168 -9.90 13.07 19.26
C ASP A 168 -11.15 13.83 18.81
N ASP A 169 -11.65 13.60 17.59
CA ASP A 169 -12.85 14.26 17.08
C ASP A 169 -14.11 13.66 17.75
N PRO A 170 -14.96 14.49 18.40
CA PRO A 170 -16.17 14.03 19.03
C PRO A 170 -17.15 13.36 18.07
N ASN A 171 -17.24 13.82 16.83
CA ASN A 171 -18.11 13.25 15.80
C ASN A 171 -17.63 11.86 15.39
N PHE A 172 -16.32 11.69 15.23
CA PHE A 172 -15.73 10.40 14.90
C PHE A 172 -15.92 9.38 16.04
N ARG A 173 -15.72 9.80 17.29
CA ARG A 173 -16.00 8.95 18.47
C ARG A 173 -17.46 8.53 18.54
N ARG A 174 -18.40 9.47 18.32
CA ARG A 174 -19.83 9.16 18.29
C ARG A 174 -20.20 8.18 17.19
N MET A 175 -19.62 8.32 16.01
CA MET A 175 -19.80 7.38 14.89
C MET A 175 -19.28 5.99 15.25
N LYS A 176 -18.09 5.89 15.83
CA LYS A 176 -17.52 4.61 16.34
C LYS A 176 -18.46 3.91 17.30
N GLN A 177 -19.03 4.66 18.25
CA GLN A 177 -19.97 4.13 19.23
C GLN A 177 -21.29 3.68 18.58
N GLN A 178 -21.85 4.49 17.69
CA GLN A 178 -23.07 4.12 16.96
C GLN A 178 -22.89 2.86 16.11
N HIS A 179 -21.74 2.72 15.45
CA HIS A 179 -21.43 1.53 14.67
C HIS A 179 -21.29 0.28 15.56
N ALA A 180 -20.62 0.41 16.69
CA ALA A 180 -20.50 -0.68 17.67
C ALA A 180 -21.86 -1.10 18.23
N ASP A 181 -22.72 -0.13 18.57
CA ASP A 181 -24.07 -0.40 19.08
C ASP A 181 -24.96 -1.09 18.01
N LEU A 182 -24.82 -0.66 16.74
CA LEU A 182 -25.54 -1.28 15.65
C LEU A 182 -25.08 -2.74 15.43
N TYR A 183 -23.76 -2.96 15.43
CA TYR A 183 -23.19 -4.30 15.29
C TYR A 183 -23.66 -5.25 16.41
N LEU A 184 -23.65 -4.79 17.65
CA LEU A 184 -24.15 -5.58 18.78
C LEU A 184 -25.64 -5.93 18.65
N LYS A 185 -26.47 -4.96 18.23
CA LYS A 185 -27.91 -5.21 17.99
C LYS A 185 -28.14 -6.24 16.88
N THR A 186 -27.43 -6.13 15.78
CA THR A 186 -27.54 -7.09 14.67
C THR A 186 -27.15 -8.50 15.13
N ARG A 187 -26.07 -8.58 15.91
CA ARG A 187 -25.61 -9.86 16.48
C ARG A 187 -26.61 -10.47 17.45
N ASP A 188 -27.21 -9.66 18.32
CA ASP A 188 -28.26 -10.11 19.24
C ASP A 188 -29.51 -10.61 18.51
N GLU A 189 -29.88 -9.97 17.40
CA GLU A 189 -30.98 -10.41 16.53
C GLU A 189 -30.65 -11.74 15.83
N GLU A 190 -29.43 -11.94 15.35
CA GLU A 190 -28.99 -13.20 14.77
C GLU A 190 -29.02 -14.34 15.79
N ILE A 191 -28.54 -14.10 17.03
CA ILE A 191 -28.57 -15.08 18.12
C ILE A 191 -30.02 -15.45 18.45
N ARG A 192 -30.91 -14.46 18.59
CA ARG A 192 -32.34 -14.71 18.86
C ARG A 192 -33.02 -15.52 17.75
N LYS A 193 -32.69 -15.25 16.48
CA LYS A 193 -33.20 -16.05 15.37
C LYS A 193 -32.72 -17.49 15.45
N ALA A 194 -31.41 -17.69 15.66
CA ALA A 194 -30.83 -19.02 15.79
C ALA A 194 -31.42 -19.80 16.98
N GLU A 195 -31.63 -19.14 18.12
CA GLU A 195 -32.29 -19.74 19.30
C GLU A 195 -33.76 -20.10 19.02
N ALA A 196 -34.48 -19.24 18.31
CA ALA A 196 -35.89 -19.52 17.94
C ALA A 196 -36.00 -20.68 16.95
N GLU A 197 -35.12 -20.77 15.99
CA GLU A 197 -35.03 -21.89 15.03
C GLU A 197 -34.69 -23.19 15.74
N ALA A 198 -33.69 -23.19 16.64
CA ALA A 198 -33.33 -24.36 17.43
C ALA A 198 -34.45 -24.81 18.37
N ALA A 199 -35.18 -23.85 18.96
CA ALA A 199 -36.36 -24.17 19.81
C ALA A 199 -37.51 -24.77 18.99
N PHE A 200 -37.73 -24.27 17.76
CA PHE A 200 -38.73 -24.82 16.86
C PHE A 200 -38.37 -26.25 16.43
N GLU A 201 -37.12 -26.49 16.05
CA GLU A 201 -36.65 -27.84 15.70
C GLU A 201 -36.77 -28.83 16.85
N ARG A 202 -36.41 -28.43 18.07
CA ARG A 202 -36.60 -29.27 19.27
C ARG A 202 -38.06 -29.66 19.50
N LYS A 203 -38.97 -28.69 19.41
CA LYS A 203 -40.42 -28.97 19.52
C LYS A 203 -40.94 -29.89 18.42
N ALA A 204 -40.45 -29.74 17.19
CA ALA A 204 -40.81 -30.59 16.08
C ALA A 204 -40.35 -32.05 16.30
N VAL A 205 -39.13 -32.24 16.80
CA VAL A 205 -38.56 -33.54 17.13
C VAL A 205 -39.32 -34.19 18.30
N GLU A 206 -39.64 -33.41 19.36
CA GLU A 206 -40.45 -33.88 20.50
C GLU A 206 -41.82 -34.35 20.04
N ALA A 207 -42.56 -33.53 19.25
CA ALA A 207 -43.86 -33.91 18.72
C ALA A 207 -43.79 -35.15 17.81
N GLN A 208 -42.75 -35.31 17.01
CA GLN A 208 -42.55 -36.48 16.17
C GLN A 208 -42.25 -37.74 17.00
N THR A 209 -41.50 -37.57 18.11
CA THR A 209 -41.18 -38.65 19.04
C THR A 209 -42.41 -39.12 19.82
N GLU A 210 -43.23 -38.16 20.30
CA GLU A 210 -44.50 -38.48 20.95
C GLU A 210 -45.50 -39.19 20.01
N ALA A 211 -45.58 -38.75 18.73
CA ALA A 211 -46.43 -39.39 17.73
C ALA A 211 -46.01 -40.85 17.48
N ARG A 212 -44.69 -41.09 17.38
CA ARG A 212 -44.13 -42.44 17.23
C ARG A 212 -44.40 -43.33 18.45
N LEU A 213 -44.21 -42.78 19.65
CA LEU A 213 -44.53 -43.54 20.90
C LEU A 213 -46.00 -43.94 20.97
N LYS A 214 -46.91 -43.03 20.64
CA LYS A 214 -48.36 -43.33 20.58
C LYS A 214 -48.69 -44.42 19.54
N THR A 215 -48.01 -44.44 18.40
CA THR A 215 -48.20 -45.47 17.38
C THR A 215 -47.71 -46.83 17.84
N ILE A 216 -46.56 -46.87 18.52
CA ILE A 216 -45.98 -48.13 19.06
C ILE A 216 -46.82 -48.69 20.21
N THR A 217 -47.34 -47.85 21.12
CA THR A 217 -48.23 -48.31 22.19
C THR A 217 -49.55 -48.86 21.64
N ALA A 218 -50.13 -48.21 20.63
CA ALA A 218 -51.35 -48.67 19.99
C ALA A 218 -51.20 -49.99 19.21
N GLN A 219 -49.99 -50.29 18.75
CA GLN A 219 -49.68 -51.59 18.09
C GLN A 219 -49.32 -52.73 19.07
N GLY A 220 -48.97 -52.37 20.33
CA GLY A 220 -48.65 -53.39 21.36
C GLY A 220 -49.86 -53.89 22.14
N ASP A 221 -51.00 -53.19 22.04
CA ASP A 221 -52.26 -53.57 22.75
C ASP A 221 -53.24 -54.32 21.82
N ALA A 222 -52.86 -54.72 20.64
CA ALA A 222 -53.63 -55.47 19.69
C ALA A 222 -53.04 -56.92 19.51
#